data_f6c882e8c807d8368b5bdf92dfeea792
#
_entry.id   f6c882e8c807d8368b5bdf92dfeea792
#
_cell.length_a   1.000
_cell.length_b   1.000
_cell.length_c   1.000
_cell.angle_alpha   90.00
_cell.angle_beta   90.00
_cell.angle_gamma   90.00
#
_symmetry.space_group_name_H-M   'P 1'
#
loop_
_entity.id
_entity.type
_entity.pdbx_description
1 polymer ?
#
loop_
_entity_poly.entity_id
_entity_poly.type
_entity_poly.pdbx_seq_one_letter_code
_entity_poly.pdbx_strand_id
1 'polypeptide(L)'
;MLALDFRGYGKSRGPGDSDPMDAPLHLDVLAAVRYLHKTGAKSVSVVGGSMGGSAAGDASIASRPGEIDRLVFLGAAPNGPADQLKSPTLFIVAGDDASGDGPRLPGIRKQYEKAHEPKELIILDGSAHAQFLFQTDQADRVMREILRFLSAQ
;
A
#
# COMPACT_ATOMS: atom_id res chain seq x y z
N MET A 1 5.21 -10.49 11.33
CA MET A 1 4.54 -10.09 10.08
C MET A 1 3.13 -10.64 10.09
N LEU A 2 2.16 -9.84 9.65
CA LEU A 2 0.75 -10.24 9.49
C LEU A 2 0.39 -10.07 8.00
N ALA A 3 -0.21 -11.09 7.41
CA ALA A 3 -0.90 -11.03 6.12
C ALA A 3 -2.38 -11.28 6.38
N LEU A 4 -3.25 -10.51 5.72
CA LEU A 4 -4.69 -10.61 5.92
C LEU A 4 -5.42 -10.88 4.61
N ASP A 5 -6.49 -11.64 4.68
CA ASP A 5 -7.51 -11.65 3.63
C ASP A 5 -8.49 -10.51 3.93
N PHE A 6 -8.72 -9.64 2.96
CA PHE A 6 -9.77 -8.62 3.09
C PHE A 6 -11.15 -9.27 3.21
N ARG A 7 -12.11 -8.54 3.80
CA ARG A 7 -13.51 -8.97 3.82
C ARG A 7 -13.99 -9.37 2.43
N GLY A 8 -14.72 -10.46 2.34
CA GLY A 8 -15.17 -11.04 1.08
C GLY A 8 -14.13 -11.88 0.34
N TYR A 9 -12.87 -11.94 0.80
CA TYR A 9 -11.81 -12.74 0.18
C TYR A 9 -11.35 -13.88 1.09
N GLY A 10 -10.80 -14.94 0.46
CA GLY A 10 -10.18 -16.04 1.16
C GLY A 10 -11.05 -16.63 2.26
N LYS A 11 -10.53 -16.64 3.49
CA LYS A 11 -11.24 -17.10 4.70
C LYS A 11 -12.04 -16.00 5.40
N SER A 12 -11.92 -14.74 4.95
CA SER A 12 -12.63 -13.58 5.50
C SER A 12 -13.99 -13.37 4.84
N ARG A 13 -14.76 -14.46 4.65
CA ARG A 13 -16.10 -14.45 4.06
C ARG A 13 -17.15 -14.75 5.12
N GLY A 14 -18.25 -13.99 5.09
CA GLY A 14 -19.38 -14.15 5.98
C GLY A 14 -20.73 -14.04 5.28
N PRO A 15 -21.83 -14.51 5.90
CA PRO A 15 -23.17 -14.32 5.38
C PRO A 15 -23.48 -12.83 5.24
N GLY A 16 -23.92 -12.39 4.06
CA GLY A 16 -24.31 -11.00 3.82
C GLY A 16 -23.15 -10.07 3.45
N ASP A 17 -21.96 -10.60 3.14
CA ASP A 17 -20.88 -9.77 2.60
C ASP A 17 -21.33 -9.09 1.29
N SER A 18 -21.16 -7.77 1.25
CA SER A 18 -21.30 -6.95 0.05
C SER A 18 -20.21 -7.30 -0.96
N ASP A 19 -20.35 -6.82 -2.21
CA ASP A 19 -19.29 -6.95 -3.21
C ASP A 19 -17.97 -6.40 -2.61
N PRO A 20 -16.90 -7.20 -2.57
CA PRO A 20 -15.62 -6.77 -2.02
C PRO A 20 -15.06 -5.50 -2.66
N MET A 21 -15.43 -5.23 -3.93
CA MET A 21 -14.97 -4.02 -4.64
C MET A 21 -15.57 -2.73 -4.09
N ASP A 22 -16.77 -2.80 -3.50
CA ASP A 22 -17.45 -1.66 -2.88
C ASP A 22 -17.22 -1.58 -1.36
N ALA A 23 -16.50 -2.56 -0.81
CA ALA A 23 -16.29 -2.66 0.62
C ALA A 23 -15.25 -1.63 1.12
N PRO A 24 -15.39 -1.10 2.35
CA PRO A 24 -14.42 -0.19 2.96
C PRO A 24 -13.17 -0.94 3.45
N LEU A 25 -12.35 -1.45 2.51
CA LEU A 25 -11.18 -2.31 2.76
C LEU A 25 -10.13 -1.65 3.66
N HIS A 26 -10.06 -0.32 3.70
CA HIS A 26 -9.19 0.42 4.60
C HIS A 26 -9.48 0.13 6.09
N LEU A 27 -10.72 -0.23 6.44
CA LEU A 27 -11.08 -0.62 7.81
C LEU A 27 -10.44 -1.95 8.20
N ASP A 28 -10.23 -2.86 7.26
CA ASP A 28 -9.56 -4.15 7.51
C ASP A 28 -8.07 -3.92 7.79
N VAL A 29 -7.44 -3.01 7.03
CA VAL A 29 -6.06 -2.59 7.29
C VAL A 29 -5.94 -1.97 8.68
N LEU A 30 -6.82 -1.04 9.04
CA LEU A 30 -6.82 -0.41 10.37
C LEU A 30 -7.05 -1.43 11.48
N ALA A 31 -7.94 -2.40 11.29
CA ALA A 31 -8.17 -3.47 12.25
C ALA A 31 -6.90 -4.30 12.47
N ALA A 32 -6.19 -4.66 11.39
CA ALA A 32 -4.93 -5.39 11.46
C ALA A 32 -3.82 -4.59 12.17
N VAL A 33 -3.68 -3.30 11.84
CA VAL A 33 -2.73 -2.38 12.49
C VAL A 33 -3.00 -2.30 14.00
N ARG A 34 -4.26 -2.07 14.38
CA ARG A 34 -4.67 -1.97 15.79
C ARG A 34 -4.50 -3.28 16.54
N TYR A 35 -4.74 -4.40 15.88
CA TYR A 35 -4.47 -5.72 16.45
C TYR A 35 -2.98 -5.89 16.77
N LEU A 36 -2.09 -5.53 15.85
CA LEU A 36 -0.65 -5.61 16.07
C LEU A 36 -0.21 -4.73 17.25
N HIS A 37 -0.67 -3.50 17.33
CA HIS A 37 -0.39 -2.62 18.49
C HIS A 37 -0.91 -3.23 19.79
N LYS A 38 -2.13 -3.75 19.79
CA LYS A 38 -2.72 -4.41 20.96
C LYS A 38 -1.93 -5.64 21.40
N THR A 39 -1.27 -6.33 20.48
CA THR A 39 -0.45 -7.51 20.77
C THR A 39 1.02 -7.18 21.06
N GLY A 40 1.36 -5.90 21.21
CA GLY A 40 2.65 -5.44 21.70
C GLY A 40 3.61 -4.89 20.65
N ALA A 41 3.18 -4.75 19.38
CA ALA A 41 4.01 -4.10 18.37
C ALA A 41 4.18 -2.60 18.71
N LYS A 42 5.44 -2.14 18.80
CA LYS A 42 5.77 -0.74 19.07
C LYS A 42 5.61 0.14 17.83
N SER A 43 5.91 -0.43 16.66
CA SER A 43 5.72 0.21 15.36
C SER A 43 5.07 -0.77 14.39
N VAL A 44 4.24 -0.27 13.48
CA VAL A 44 3.56 -1.05 12.45
C VAL A 44 3.68 -0.34 11.12
N SER A 45 4.36 -0.96 10.18
CA SER A 45 4.44 -0.49 8.80
C SER A 45 3.55 -1.35 7.89
N VAL A 46 3.03 -0.75 6.83
CA VAL A 46 2.13 -1.43 5.90
C VAL A 46 2.74 -1.45 4.51
N VAL A 47 2.72 -2.62 3.87
CA VAL A 47 3.07 -2.80 2.45
C VAL A 47 1.83 -3.27 1.73
N GLY A 48 1.39 -2.54 0.73
CA GLY A 48 0.21 -2.87 -0.05
C GLY A 48 0.45 -2.81 -1.55
N GLY A 49 -0.06 -3.81 -2.28
CA GLY A 49 0.00 -3.86 -3.74
C GLY A 49 -1.38 -3.69 -4.36
N SER A 50 -1.47 -2.95 -5.48
CA SER A 50 -2.73 -2.76 -6.23
C SER A 50 -3.87 -2.31 -5.31
N MET A 51 -4.99 -2.99 -5.31
CA MET A 51 -6.13 -2.76 -4.41
C MET A 51 -5.71 -2.68 -2.93
N GLY A 52 -4.82 -3.57 -2.49
CA GLY A 52 -4.29 -3.56 -1.12
C GLY A 52 -3.45 -2.31 -0.81
N GLY A 53 -2.77 -1.75 -1.80
CA GLY A 53 -2.08 -0.47 -1.69
C GLY A 53 -3.04 0.70 -1.53
N SER A 54 -4.09 0.76 -2.35
CA SER A 54 -5.12 1.81 -2.22
C SER A 54 -5.80 1.73 -0.84
N ALA A 55 -6.17 0.53 -0.39
CA ALA A 55 -6.74 0.33 0.95
C ALA A 55 -5.78 0.75 2.07
N ALA A 56 -4.48 0.46 1.93
CA ALA A 56 -3.45 0.87 2.89
C ALA A 56 -3.28 2.40 2.96
N GLY A 57 -3.33 3.07 1.79
CA GLY A 57 -3.29 4.53 1.71
C GLY A 57 -4.50 5.18 2.37
N ASP A 58 -5.70 4.71 2.03
CA ASP A 58 -6.94 5.20 2.63
C ASP A 58 -6.97 4.92 4.16
N ALA A 59 -6.37 3.80 4.60
CA ALA A 59 -6.18 3.51 6.02
C ALA A 59 -5.24 4.52 6.70
N SER A 60 -4.13 4.91 6.05
CA SER A 60 -3.24 5.96 6.56
C SER A 60 -3.98 7.29 6.69
N ILE A 61 -4.78 7.68 5.71
CA ILE A 61 -5.60 8.90 5.75
C ILE A 61 -6.57 8.87 6.94
N ALA A 62 -7.23 7.74 7.18
CA ALA A 62 -8.21 7.57 8.25
C ALA A 62 -7.58 7.27 9.63
N SER A 63 -6.30 6.95 9.70
CA SER A 63 -5.59 6.61 10.93
C SER A 63 -5.35 7.82 11.82
N ARG A 64 -4.96 7.58 13.07
CA ARG A 64 -4.35 8.60 13.92
C ARG A 64 -2.88 8.79 13.53
N PRO A 65 -2.30 10.00 13.72
CA PRO A 65 -0.86 10.20 13.54
C PRO A 65 -0.05 9.18 14.35
N GLY A 66 0.94 8.53 13.69
CA GLY A 66 1.78 7.51 14.31
C GLY A 66 1.15 6.12 14.47
N GLU A 67 -0.10 5.90 14.03
CA GLU A 67 -0.74 4.58 14.07
C GLU A 67 -0.17 3.64 12.98
N ILE A 68 0.23 4.20 11.83
CA ILE A 68 1.02 3.53 10.79
C ILE A 68 2.36 4.25 10.69
N ASP A 69 3.44 3.50 10.92
CA ASP A 69 4.79 4.06 10.99
C ASP A 69 5.34 4.40 9.60
N ARG A 70 5.21 3.49 8.65
CA ARG A 70 5.64 3.67 7.25
C ARG A 70 4.67 2.95 6.30
N LEU A 71 4.59 3.46 5.08
CA LEU A 71 3.68 2.95 4.07
C LEU A 71 4.40 2.72 2.75
N VAL A 72 4.27 1.53 2.18
CA VAL A 72 4.83 1.17 0.87
C VAL A 72 3.70 0.81 -0.08
N PHE A 73 3.70 1.47 -1.23
CA PHE A 73 2.79 1.21 -2.35
C PHE A 73 3.51 0.45 -3.46
N LEU A 74 2.95 -0.66 -3.92
CA LEU A 74 3.42 -1.43 -5.07
C LEU A 74 2.40 -1.33 -6.21
N GLY A 75 2.71 -0.56 -7.26
CA GLY A 75 1.82 -0.32 -8.38
C GLY A 75 0.49 0.34 -7.97
N ALA A 76 0.49 1.15 -6.93
CA ALA A 76 -0.71 1.71 -6.33
C ALA A 76 -0.50 3.11 -5.75
N ALA A 77 -1.61 3.76 -5.42
CA ALA A 77 -1.68 4.98 -4.65
C ALA A 77 -3.00 4.99 -3.84
N PRO A 78 -3.20 5.88 -2.86
CA PRO A 78 -4.48 6.01 -2.17
C PRO A 78 -5.60 6.42 -3.15
N ASN A 79 -6.83 6.01 -2.88
CA ASN A 79 -8.01 6.55 -3.56
C ASN A 79 -8.30 7.98 -3.09
N GLY A 80 -8.12 8.23 -1.80
CA GLY A 80 -8.22 9.55 -1.21
C GLY A 80 -7.04 10.46 -1.57
N PRO A 81 -7.05 11.72 -1.13
CA PRO A 81 -6.01 12.70 -1.44
C PRO A 81 -4.72 12.40 -0.65
N ALA A 82 -3.60 12.26 -1.37
CA ALA A 82 -2.32 11.86 -0.77
C ALA A 82 -1.69 12.92 0.15
N ASP A 83 -2.13 14.17 0.09
CA ASP A 83 -1.77 15.23 1.05
C ASP A 83 -2.37 15.00 2.46
N GLN A 84 -3.26 14.02 2.62
CA GLN A 84 -3.78 13.61 3.92
C GLN A 84 -3.11 12.35 4.49
N LEU A 85 -2.14 11.76 3.78
CA LEU A 85 -1.35 10.65 4.29
C LEU A 85 -0.59 11.07 5.56
N LYS A 86 -0.58 10.20 6.57
CA LYS A 86 -0.01 10.50 7.90
C LYS A 86 1.29 9.77 8.16
N SER A 87 1.76 9.01 7.18
CA SER A 87 2.96 8.18 7.30
C SER A 87 3.98 8.58 6.23
N PRO A 88 5.29 8.48 6.49
CA PRO A 88 6.30 8.43 5.45
C PRO A 88 5.93 7.38 4.39
N THR A 89 6.11 7.70 3.10
CA THR A 89 5.62 6.86 2.01
C THR A 89 6.68 6.53 0.98
N LEU A 90 6.68 5.26 0.53
CA LEU A 90 7.45 4.79 -0.61
C LEU A 90 6.49 4.28 -1.69
N PHE A 91 6.59 4.84 -2.90
CA PHE A 91 5.88 4.37 -4.08
C PHE A 91 6.85 3.61 -4.97
N ILE A 92 6.51 2.38 -5.36
CA ILE A 92 7.26 1.57 -6.32
C ILE A 92 6.31 1.18 -7.45
N VAL A 93 6.66 1.47 -8.69
CA VAL A 93 5.85 1.20 -9.87
C VAL A 93 6.73 0.89 -11.08
N ALA A 94 6.31 -0.03 -11.94
CA ALA A 94 6.95 -0.21 -13.23
C ALA A 94 6.49 0.88 -14.21
N GLY A 95 7.40 1.36 -15.06
CA GLY A 95 7.16 2.49 -15.96
C GLY A 95 6.03 2.26 -16.95
N ASP A 96 5.88 1.01 -17.41
CA ASP A 96 4.89 0.58 -18.39
C ASP A 96 3.70 -0.17 -17.74
N ASP A 97 3.57 -0.13 -16.39
CA ASP A 97 2.42 -0.72 -15.69
C ASP A 97 1.12 -0.05 -16.13
N ALA A 98 0.20 -0.85 -16.64
CA ALA A 98 -1.07 -0.39 -17.19
C ALA A 98 -2.24 -1.30 -16.81
N SER A 99 -3.46 -0.77 -16.85
CA SER A 99 -4.73 -1.47 -16.73
C SER A 99 -5.59 -1.23 -17.96
N GLY A 100 -6.81 -1.77 -17.96
CA GLY A 100 -7.81 -1.43 -18.99
C GLY A 100 -8.11 0.07 -19.10
N ASP A 101 -7.86 0.83 -18.03
CA ASP A 101 -8.06 2.29 -17.99
C ASP A 101 -6.83 3.08 -18.45
N GLY A 102 -5.72 2.40 -18.79
CA GLY A 102 -4.49 3.01 -19.28
C GLY A 102 -3.30 2.91 -18.30
N PRO A 103 -2.21 3.68 -18.58
CA PRO A 103 -0.99 3.69 -17.77
C PRO A 103 -1.25 4.14 -16.33
N ARG A 104 -0.69 3.41 -15.35
CA ARG A 104 -0.83 3.72 -13.92
C ARG A 104 0.13 4.79 -13.42
N LEU A 105 1.33 4.87 -13.99
CA LEU A 105 2.38 5.78 -13.53
C LEU A 105 1.94 7.25 -13.47
N PRO A 106 1.20 7.82 -14.44
CA PRO A 106 0.77 9.21 -14.35
C PRO A 106 -0.11 9.50 -13.12
N GLY A 107 -1.05 8.60 -12.82
CA GLY A 107 -1.92 8.71 -11.64
C GLY A 107 -1.14 8.58 -10.32
N ILE A 108 -0.23 7.62 -10.25
CA ILE A 108 0.64 7.41 -9.07
C ILE A 108 1.56 8.61 -8.87
N ARG A 109 2.17 9.15 -9.93
CA ARG A 109 3.02 10.35 -9.87
C ARG A 109 2.25 11.57 -9.34
N LYS A 110 1.03 11.77 -9.81
CA LYS A 110 0.16 12.86 -9.32
C LYS A 110 -0.12 12.75 -7.82
N GLN A 111 -0.34 11.54 -7.29
CA GLN A 111 -0.53 11.33 -5.85
C GLN A 111 0.78 11.49 -5.09
N TYR A 112 1.90 10.98 -5.62
CA TYR A 112 3.23 11.19 -5.05
C TYR A 112 3.56 12.69 -4.90
N GLU A 113 3.30 13.50 -5.92
CA GLU A 113 3.56 14.94 -5.89
C GLU A 113 2.82 15.65 -4.75
N LYS A 114 1.60 15.19 -4.42
CA LYS A 114 0.78 15.74 -3.34
C LYS A 114 1.16 15.24 -1.95
N ALA A 115 1.73 14.05 -1.83
CA ALA A 115 2.09 13.47 -0.55
C ALA A 115 3.13 14.34 0.18
N HIS A 116 3.05 14.37 1.52
CA HIS A 116 4.01 15.08 2.36
C HIS A 116 5.36 14.33 2.45
N GLU A 117 6.42 15.08 2.71
CA GLU A 117 7.72 14.51 3.08
C GLU A 117 7.64 13.83 4.47
N PRO A 118 8.41 12.75 4.72
CA PRO A 118 9.31 12.08 3.77
C PRO A 118 8.55 11.17 2.79
N LYS A 119 8.88 11.29 1.52
CA LYS A 119 8.30 10.46 0.45
C LYS A 119 9.35 10.08 -0.58
N GLU A 120 9.21 8.90 -1.16
CA GLU A 120 10.09 8.40 -2.21
C GLU A 120 9.28 7.80 -3.36
N LEU A 121 9.77 7.93 -4.60
CA LEU A 121 9.20 7.29 -5.79
C LEU A 121 10.30 6.53 -6.52
N ILE A 122 10.10 5.23 -6.70
CA ILE A 122 10.97 4.36 -7.48
C ILE A 122 10.20 3.90 -8.72
N ILE A 123 10.74 4.22 -9.88
CA ILE A 123 10.23 3.75 -11.17
C ILE A 123 11.16 2.63 -11.62
N LEU A 124 10.59 1.48 -11.92
CA LEU A 124 11.27 0.29 -12.43
C LEU A 124 11.03 0.16 -13.92
N ASP A 125 11.90 -0.55 -14.60
CA ASP A 125 11.70 -0.89 -16.02
C ASP A 125 10.62 -1.97 -16.16
N GLY A 126 9.93 -1.97 -17.33
CA GLY A 126 8.93 -2.97 -17.68
C GLY A 126 7.51 -2.66 -17.19
N SER A 127 6.65 -3.68 -17.23
CA SER A 127 5.19 -3.54 -17.04
C SER A 127 4.63 -4.35 -15.87
N ALA A 128 5.50 -4.91 -15.02
CA ALA A 128 5.06 -5.76 -13.92
C ALA A 128 4.22 -4.98 -12.90
N HIS A 129 3.07 -5.54 -12.53
CA HIS A 129 2.12 -4.92 -11.60
C HIS A 129 2.20 -5.52 -10.20
N ALA A 130 2.30 -4.67 -9.19
CA ALA A 130 2.18 -5.01 -7.76
C ALA A 130 3.08 -6.21 -7.36
N GLN A 131 2.51 -7.35 -6.94
CA GLN A 131 3.25 -8.54 -6.52
C GLN A 131 4.12 -9.15 -7.63
N PHE A 132 3.80 -8.91 -8.89
CA PHE A 132 4.60 -9.41 -10.01
C PHE A 132 5.95 -8.69 -10.15
N LEU A 133 6.15 -7.56 -9.49
CA LEU A 133 7.47 -6.92 -9.37
C LEU A 133 8.53 -7.87 -8.77
N PHE A 134 8.11 -8.78 -7.89
CA PHE A 134 8.99 -9.81 -7.29
C PHE A 134 9.28 -11.00 -8.21
N GLN A 135 8.74 -11.03 -9.42
CA GLN A 135 8.97 -12.07 -10.42
C GLN A 135 9.80 -11.57 -11.60
N THR A 136 10.34 -10.35 -11.51
CA THR A 136 11.22 -9.73 -12.49
C THR A 136 12.69 -9.87 -12.09
N ASP A 137 13.59 -9.55 -12.99
CA ASP A 137 15.05 -9.42 -12.72
C ASP A 137 15.38 -8.29 -11.72
N GLN A 138 14.41 -7.40 -11.44
CA GLN A 138 14.53 -6.33 -10.45
C GLN A 138 14.01 -6.70 -9.05
N ALA A 139 13.59 -7.95 -8.85
CA ALA A 139 13.01 -8.43 -7.56
C ALA A 139 13.91 -8.11 -6.35
N ASP A 140 15.21 -8.36 -6.47
CA ASP A 140 16.17 -8.07 -5.39
C ASP A 140 16.29 -6.56 -5.11
N ARG A 141 16.20 -5.73 -6.14
CA ARG A 141 16.18 -4.27 -5.98
C ARG A 141 14.92 -3.84 -5.23
N VAL A 142 13.75 -4.33 -5.65
CA VAL A 142 12.48 -4.04 -4.98
C VAL A 142 12.55 -4.40 -3.49
N MET A 143 13.03 -5.60 -3.18
CA MET A 143 13.16 -6.05 -1.79
C MET A 143 14.12 -5.17 -0.98
N ARG A 144 15.30 -4.85 -1.53
CA ARG A 144 16.28 -3.97 -0.85
C ARG A 144 15.68 -2.59 -0.55
N GLU A 145 14.99 -1.98 -1.50
CA GLU A 145 14.41 -0.66 -1.31
C GLU A 145 13.30 -0.66 -0.27
N ILE A 146 12.44 -1.68 -0.26
CA ILE A 146 11.43 -1.85 0.78
C ILE A 146 12.09 -1.97 2.15
N LEU A 147 13.07 -2.88 2.29
CA LEU A 147 13.74 -3.11 3.58
C LEU A 147 14.50 -1.87 4.04
N ARG A 148 15.20 -1.17 3.14
CA ARG A 148 15.88 0.10 3.43
C ARG A 148 14.89 1.11 3.98
N PHE A 149 13.78 1.32 3.28
CA PHE A 149 12.76 2.29 3.66
C PHE A 149 12.12 1.93 5.00
N LEU A 150 11.77 0.67 5.23
CA LEU A 150 11.15 0.22 6.47
C LEU A 150 12.10 0.27 7.69
N SER A 151 13.43 0.21 7.46
CA SER A 151 14.46 0.23 8.51
C SER A 151 15.05 1.61 8.77
N ALA A 152 14.67 2.65 8.01
CA ALA A 152 15.15 4.02 8.25
C ALA A 152 14.69 4.53 9.63
N GLN A 153 15.58 5.20 10.35
CA GLN A 153 15.30 5.81 11.66
C GLN A 153 14.75 7.22 11.49
#